data_a9ffd926101dac51287445761df70bc2
#
_entry.id   a9ffd926101dac51287445761df70bc2
#
_cell.length_a   1.000
_cell.length_b   1.000
_cell.length_c   1.000
_cell.angle_alpha   90.00
_cell.angle_beta   90.00
_cell.angle_gamma   90.00
#
_symmetry.space_group_name_H-M   'P 1'
#
loop_
_entity.id
_entity.type
_entity.pdbx_description
1 polymer ?
#
loop_
_entity_poly.entity_id
_entity_poly.type
_entity_poly.pdbx_seq_one_letter_code
_entity_poly.pdbx_strand_id
1 'polypeptide(L)'
;MRKKITSVALVLMTVLILVSCKNTKQKLQEYVVTYNKTIAPSFRAENVTLTTARGYINDDKIELRFETDLEQNEANKSEADISFPKLIKLMIDKDQVPRQLIEEGVQFDVYFLADDNTVLDKEVLTGESLKDFLK
;
A
#
# COMPACT_ATOMS: atom_id res chain seq x y z
N MET A 1 34.56 24.52 26.24
CA MET A 1 34.45 23.77 24.96
C MET A 1 33.70 22.45 25.12
N ARG A 2 33.98 21.64 26.13
CA ARG A 2 33.30 20.33 26.34
C ARG A 2 31.80 20.43 26.55
N LYS A 3 31.28 21.45 27.25
CA LYS A 3 29.84 21.65 27.50
C LYS A 3 29.03 21.97 26.23
N LYS A 4 29.62 22.65 25.23
CA LYS A 4 28.96 22.99 23.97
C LYS A 4 28.81 21.76 23.05
N ILE A 5 29.79 20.87 23.03
CA ILE A 5 29.79 19.64 22.27
C ILE A 5 28.73 18.66 22.79
N THR A 6 28.59 18.56 24.11
CA THR A 6 27.60 17.70 24.78
C THR A 6 26.17 18.17 24.45
N SER A 7 25.93 19.50 24.45
CA SER A 7 24.62 20.07 24.14
C SER A 7 24.22 19.83 22.69
N VAL A 8 25.14 19.94 21.74
CA VAL A 8 24.89 19.67 20.32
C VAL A 8 24.60 18.20 20.11
N ALA A 9 25.34 17.29 20.75
CA ALA A 9 25.10 15.87 20.66
C ALA A 9 23.72 15.48 21.22
N LEU A 10 23.30 16.10 22.32
CA LEU A 10 21.98 15.87 22.92
C LEU A 10 20.83 16.34 22.01
N VAL A 11 20.97 17.50 21.38
CA VAL A 11 19.98 18.05 20.43
C VAL A 11 19.87 17.16 19.20
N LEU A 12 20.98 16.68 18.64
CA LEU A 12 20.98 15.73 17.52
C LEU A 12 20.29 14.42 17.86
N MET A 13 20.52 13.90 19.06
CA MET A 13 19.89 12.66 19.51
C MET A 13 18.39 12.82 19.71
N THR A 14 17.94 13.96 20.22
CA THR A 14 16.51 14.28 20.38
C THR A 14 15.81 14.38 19.02
N VAL A 15 16.43 15.00 18.02
CA VAL A 15 15.90 15.10 16.66
C VAL A 15 15.77 13.72 16.01
N LEU A 16 16.75 12.83 16.19
CA LEU A 16 16.69 11.46 15.70
C LEU A 16 15.55 10.66 16.33
N ILE A 17 15.30 10.83 17.61
CA ILE A 17 14.18 10.18 18.32
C ILE A 17 12.85 10.70 17.79
N LEU A 18 12.70 12.00 17.52
CA LEU A 18 11.49 12.59 16.97
C LEU A 18 11.21 12.09 15.55
N VAL A 19 12.25 11.93 14.71
CA VAL A 19 12.12 11.40 13.35
C VAL A 19 11.74 9.91 13.35
N SER A 20 12.22 9.13 14.34
CA SER A 20 11.93 7.70 14.45
C SER A 20 10.57 7.38 15.06
N CYS A 21 9.85 8.38 15.63
CA CYS A 21 8.58 8.20 16.34
C CYS A 21 7.35 8.52 15.47
N LYS A 22 7.39 8.25 14.16
CA LYS A 22 6.20 8.38 13.31
C LYS A 22 5.15 7.35 13.72
N ASN A 23 3.92 7.81 13.96
CA ASN A 23 2.83 6.90 14.26
C ASN A 23 2.26 6.28 12.97
N THR A 24 1.46 5.24 13.13
CA THR A 24 0.88 4.49 12.01
C THR A 24 0.05 5.37 11.07
N LYS A 25 -0.69 6.33 11.61
CA LYS A 25 -1.53 7.26 10.82
C LYS A 25 -0.68 8.15 9.89
N GLN A 26 0.45 8.63 10.39
CA GLN A 26 1.40 9.41 9.58
C GLN A 26 2.03 8.55 8.48
N LYS A 27 2.42 7.34 8.79
CA LYS A 27 2.96 6.38 7.82
C LYS A 27 1.95 6.05 6.74
N LEU A 28 0.69 5.88 7.12
CA LEU A 28 -0.41 5.63 6.18
C LEU A 28 -0.57 6.80 5.20
N GLN A 29 -0.60 8.03 5.69
CA GLN A 29 -0.69 9.23 4.86
C GLN A 29 0.51 9.36 3.91
N GLU A 30 1.71 9.16 4.42
CA GLU A 30 2.94 9.23 3.62
C GLU A 30 2.96 8.16 2.52
N TYR A 31 2.51 6.96 2.85
CA TYR A 31 2.41 5.88 1.87
C TYR A 31 1.47 6.25 0.73
N VAL A 32 0.28 6.76 1.03
CA VAL A 32 -0.71 7.16 0.01
C VAL A 32 -0.14 8.23 -0.91
N VAL A 33 0.51 9.24 -0.36
CA VAL A 33 1.14 10.31 -1.14
C VAL A 33 2.26 9.74 -2.02
N THR A 34 3.12 8.91 -1.46
CA THR A 34 4.24 8.28 -2.17
C THR A 34 3.74 7.35 -3.27
N TYR A 35 2.73 6.54 -2.98
CA TYR A 35 2.13 5.66 -3.98
C TYR A 35 1.66 6.44 -5.20
N ASN A 36 0.86 7.47 -4.99
CA ASN A 36 0.28 8.24 -6.09
C ASN A 36 1.32 9.05 -6.87
N LYS A 37 2.38 9.51 -6.21
CA LYS A 37 3.44 10.32 -6.85
C LYS A 37 4.53 9.49 -7.52
N THR A 38 4.89 8.35 -6.94
CA THR A 38 6.08 7.59 -7.33
C THR A 38 5.74 6.22 -7.91
N ILE A 39 4.93 5.44 -7.21
CA ILE A 39 4.62 4.06 -7.61
C ILE A 39 3.64 4.04 -8.79
N ALA A 40 2.51 4.74 -8.66
CA ALA A 40 1.45 4.72 -9.66
C ALA A 40 1.92 5.17 -11.06
N PRO A 41 2.68 6.27 -11.22
CA PRO A 41 3.11 6.69 -12.56
C PRO A 41 4.04 5.71 -13.27
N SER A 42 4.80 4.91 -12.53
CA SER A 42 5.73 3.93 -13.08
C SER A 42 5.16 2.51 -13.09
N PHE A 43 3.99 2.31 -12.51
CA PHE A 43 3.37 0.97 -12.41
C PHE A 43 3.00 0.45 -13.79
N ARG A 44 3.40 -0.80 -14.05
CA ARG A 44 3.06 -1.51 -15.29
C ARG A 44 2.64 -2.93 -14.96
N ALA A 45 1.45 -3.30 -15.39
CA ALA A 45 0.94 -4.66 -15.30
C ALA A 45 -0.02 -4.89 -16.47
N GLU A 46 -0.16 -6.14 -16.86
CA GLU A 46 -1.02 -6.51 -17.99
C GLU A 46 -2.45 -6.02 -17.75
N ASN A 47 -3.01 -5.34 -18.75
CA ASN A 47 -4.37 -4.78 -18.77
C ASN A 47 -4.63 -3.64 -17.75
N VAL A 48 -3.68 -3.30 -16.90
CA VAL A 48 -3.85 -2.18 -15.95
C VAL A 48 -3.55 -0.87 -16.64
N THR A 49 -4.53 0.04 -16.63
CA THR A 49 -4.43 1.36 -17.28
C THR A 49 -4.13 2.47 -16.26
N LEU A 50 -4.59 2.32 -15.03
CA LEU A 50 -4.41 3.30 -13.98
C LEU A 50 -4.45 2.63 -12.61
N THR A 51 -3.63 3.12 -11.69
CA THR A 51 -3.69 2.72 -10.28
C THR A 51 -3.66 3.94 -9.39
N THR A 52 -4.42 3.90 -8.30
CA THR A 52 -4.51 4.99 -7.33
C THR A 52 -4.61 4.44 -5.91
N ALA A 53 -4.13 5.22 -4.94
CA ALA A 53 -4.28 4.91 -3.52
C ALA A 53 -5.12 5.99 -2.84
N ARG A 54 -5.97 5.57 -1.90
CA ARG A 54 -6.78 6.46 -1.09
C ARG A 54 -6.67 6.05 0.39
N GLY A 55 -6.41 7.02 1.26
CA GLY A 55 -6.29 6.77 2.70
C GLY A 55 -7.57 7.12 3.46
N TYR A 56 -7.95 6.25 4.37
CA TYR A 56 -9.03 6.45 5.34
C TYR A 56 -8.41 6.40 6.73
N ILE A 57 -7.93 7.55 7.19
CA ILE A 57 -7.09 7.67 8.39
C ILE A 57 -7.82 7.21 9.65
N ASN A 58 -9.09 7.58 9.79
CA ASN A 58 -9.88 7.24 10.98
C ASN A 58 -10.23 5.76 11.05
N ASP A 59 -10.19 5.06 9.91
CA ASP A 59 -10.51 3.64 9.81
C ASP A 59 -9.25 2.76 9.73
N ASP A 60 -8.07 3.35 9.79
CA ASP A 60 -6.78 2.67 9.59
C ASP A 60 -6.79 1.79 8.34
N LYS A 61 -7.26 2.37 7.23
CA LYS A 61 -7.48 1.66 5.97
C LYS A 61 -6.90 2.42 4.78
N ILE A 62 -6.38 1.67 3.83
CA ILE A 62 -5.94 2.15 2.53
C ILE A 62 -6.73 1.38 1.45
N GLU A 63 -7.24 2.11 0.48
CA GLU A 63 -7.87 1.53 -0.70
C GLU A 63 -6.92 1.68 -1.87
N LEU A 64 -6.56 0.55 -2.51
CA LEU A 64 -5.81 0.54 -3.76
C LEU A 64 -6.77 0.14 -4.88
N ARG A 65 -6.77 0.91 -5.96
CA ARG A 65 -7.61 0.66 -7.11
C ARG A 65 -6.73 0.43 -8.33
N PHE A 66 -7.05 -0.61 -9.09
CA PHE A 66 -6.42 -0.92 -10.37
C PHE A 66 -7.51 -0.90 -11.42
N GLU A 67 -7.52 0.13 -12.25
CA GLU A 67 -8.42 0.23 -13.39
C GLU A 67 -7.82 -0.54 -14.56
N THR A 68 -8.67 -1.28 -15.28
CA THR A 68 -8.23 -2.10 -16.41
C THR A 68 -9.03 -1.77 -17.68
N ASP A 69 -8.55 -2.28 -18.81
CA ASP A 69 -9.24 -2.24 -20.09
C ASP A 69 -10.10 -3.50 -20.35
N LEU A 70 -10.31 -4.32 -19.31
CA LEU A 70 -11.07 -5.57 -19.43
C LEU A 70 -12.57 -5.34 -19.28
N GLU A 71 -13.35 -6.03 -20.11
CA GLU A 71 -14.81 -6.05 -19.96
C GLU A 71 -15.24 -6.80 -18.69
N GLN A 72 -16.35 -6.37 -18.11
CA GLN A 72 -16.99 -7.09 -17.01
C GLN A 72 -17.74 -8.31 -17.57
N ASN A 73 -17.13 -9.48 -17.46
CA ASN A 73 -17.72 -10.75 -17.86
C ASN A 73 -17.16 -11.88 -17.01
N GLU A 74 -17.78 -13.05 -17.07
CA GLU A 74 -17.41 -14.20 -16.26
C GLU A 74 -15.99 -14.72 -16.58
N ALA A 75 -15.58 -14.68 -17.82
CA ALA A 75 -14.24 -15.12 -18.23
C ALA A 75 -13.16 -14.23 -17.61
N ASN A 76 -13.31 -12.91 -17.68
CA ASN A 76 -12.36 -11.96 -17.11
C ASN A 76 -12.38 -12.01 -15.59
N LYS A 77 -13.54 -12.21 -14.99
CA LYS A 77 -13.67 -12.37 -13.55
C LYS A 77 -12.93 -13.61 -13.04
N SER A 78 -13.10 -14.75 -13.71
CA SER A 78 -12.42 -15.98 -13.37
C SER A 78 -10.90 -15.86 -13.51
N GLU A 79 -10.44 -15.20 -14.55
CA GLU A 79 -9.03 -14.95 -14.77
C GLU A 79 -8.46 -13.99 -13.72
N ALA A 80 -9.19 -12.94 -13.38
CA ALA A 80 -8.80 -12.00 -12.32
C ALA A 80 -8.68 -12.68 -10.96
N ASP A 81 -9.58 -13.59 -10.63
CA ASP A 81 -9.53 -14.36 -9.38
C ASP A 81 -8.21 -15.14 -9.22
N ILE A 82 -7.57 -15.47 -10.33
CA ILE A 82 -6.29 -16.19 -10.35
C ILE A 82 -5.10 -15.23 -10.43
N SER A 83 -5.16 -14.25 -11.33
CA SER A 83 -4.02 -13.38 -11.65
C SER A 83 -3.83 -12.23 -10.66
N PHE A 84 -4.92 -11.69 -10.12
CA PHE A 84 -4.85 -10.54 -9.22
C PHE A 84 -4.15 -10.85 -7.90
N PRO A 85 -4.45 -11.96 -7.21
CA PRO A 85 -3.69 -12.33 -6.01
C PRO A 85 -2.19 -12.47 -6.26
N LYS A 86 -1.79 -12.96 -7.44
CA LYS A 86 -0.37 -13.07 -7.82
C LYS A 86 0.28 -11.70 -7.97
N LEU A 87 -0.45 -10.75 -8.56
CA LEU A 87 0.02 -9.37 -8.70
C LEU A 87 0.23 -8.72 -7.33
N ILE A 88 -0.72 -8.88 -6.42
CA ILE A 88 -0.62 -8.34 -5.07
C ILE A 88 0.57 -8.95 -4.34
N LYS A 89 0.77 -10.26 -4.43
CA LYS A 89 1.91 -10.93 -3.82
C LYS A 89 3.23 -10.37 -4.33
N LEU A 90 3.32 -10.13 -5.63
CA LEU A 90 4.49 -9.51 -6.24
C LEU A 90 4.73 -8.10 -5.70
N MET A 91 3.66 -7.31 -5.53
CA MET A 91 3.74 -5.96 -4.97
C MET A 91 4.19 -5.97 -3.50
N ILE A 92 3.75 -6.95 -2.74
CA ILE A 92 4.21 -7.14 -1.35
C ILE A 92 5.70 -7.47 -1.34
N ASP A 93 6.14 -8.38 -2.21
CA ASP A 93 7.54 -8.78 -2.32
C ASP A 93 8.45 -7.61 -2.72
N LYS A 94 7.95 -6.68 -3.51
CA LYS A 94 8.66 -5.46 -3.94
C LYS A 94 8.50 -4.28 -2.99
N ASP A 95 7.83 -4.48 -1.86
CA ASP A 95 7.52 -3.43 -0.88
C ASP A 95 6.67 -2.28 -1.45
N GLN A 96 5.93 -2.54 -2.52
CA GLN A 96 4.94 -1.60 -3.07
C GLN A 96 3.64 -1.64 -2.27
N VAL A 97 3.35 -2.77 -1.62
CA VAL A 97 2.35 -2.92 -0.56
C VAL A 97 3.11 -3.27 0.71
N PRO A 98 3.24 -2.34 1.67
CA PRO A 98 4.16 -2.52 2.81
C PRO A 98 3.58 -3.44 3.87
N ARG A 99 4.26 -4.56 4.08
CA ARG A 99 3.92 -5.52 5.14
C ARG A 99 3.90 -4.88 6.52
N GLN A 100 4.81 -3.94 6.76
CA GLN A 100 4.93 -3.26 8.03
C GLN A 100 3.63 -2.52 8.41
N LEU A 101 3.00 -1.81 7.46
CA LEU A 101 1.73 -1.14 7.73
C LEU A 101 0.61 -2.13 8.06
N ILE A 102 0.56 -3.24 7.33
CA ILE A 102 -0.43 -4.30 7.59
C ILE A 102 -0.23 -4.90 8.99
N GLU A 103 1.01 -5.17 9.36
CA GLU A 103 1.36 -5.71 10.67
C GLU A 103 1.04 -4.73 11.81
N GLU A 104 1.10 -3.43 11.52
CA GLU A 104 0.73 -2.36 12.47
C GLU A 104 -0.78 -2.12 12.56
N GLY A 105 -1.59 -2.86 11.79
CA GLY A 105 -3.04 -2.81 11.87
C GLY A 105 -3.74 -2.07 10.75
N VAL A 106 -3.02 -1.63 9.71
CA VAL A 106 -3.62 -0.99 8.53
C VAL A 106 -4.19 -2.06 7.61
N GLN A 107 -5.47 -1.92 7.27
CA GLN A 107 -6.15 -2.80 6.31
C GLN A 107 -5.99 -2.23 4.90
N PHE A 108 -5.67 -3.09 3.95
CA PHE A 108 -5.64 -2.74 2.53
C PHE A 108 -6.82 -3.40 1.83
N ASP A 109 -7.72 -2.59 1.29
CA ASP A 109 -8.78 -3.03 0.39
C ASP A 109 -8.29 -2.80 -1.04
N VAL A 110 -8.10 -3.86 -1.79
CA VAL A 110 -7.48 -3.79 -3.11
C VAL A 110 -8.49 -4.23 -4.16
N TYR A 111 -8.79 -3.33 -5.11
CA TYR A 111 -9.82 -3.52 -6.14
C TYR A 111 -9.20 -3.65 -7.51
N PHE A 112 -9.61 -4.65 -8.24
CA PHE A 112 -9.29 -4.86 -9.65
C PHE A 112 -10.57 -4.61 -10.44
N LEU A 113 -10.60 -3.50 -11.21
CA LEU A 113 -11.83 -2.99 -11.81
C LEU A 113 -11.86 -3.24 -13.31
N ALA A 114 -13.05 -3.55 -13.81
CA ALA A 114 -13.30 -3.63 -15.25
C ALA A 114 -13.29 -2.24 -15.91
N ASP A 115 -13.42 -2.18 -17.22
CA ASP A 115 -13.41 -0.94 -18.00
C ASP A 115 -14.57 0.00 -17.67
N ASP A 116 -15.67 -0.53 -17.11
CA ASP A 116 -16.82 0.24 -16.63
C ASP A 116 -16.74 0.59 -15.13
N ASN A 117 -15.59 0.37 -14.50
CA ASN A 117 -15.32 0.57 -13.06
C ASN A 117 -16.09 -0.35 -12.10
N THR A 118 -16.68 -1.43 -12.63
CA THR A 118 -17.23 -2.49 -11.76
C THR A 118 -16.13 -3.43 -11.28
N VAL A 119 -16.34 -4.09 -10.16
CA VAL A 119 -15.33 -4.94 -9.53
C VAL A 119 -15.22 -6.28 -10.26
N LEU A 120 -14.02 -6.59 -10.75
CA LEU A 120 -13.67 -7.93 -11.25
C LEU A 120 -13.17 -8.81 -10.09
N ASP A 121 -12.33 -8.26 -9.23
CA ASP A 121 -11.85 -8.94 -8.03
C ASP A 121 -11.57 -7.93 -6.92
N LYS A 122 -11.72 -8.36 -5.68
CA LYS A 122 -11.42 -7.58 -4.49
C LYS A 122 -10.64 -8.46 -3.51
N GLU A 123 -9.53 -7.96 -3.02
CA GLU A 123 -8.75 -8.61 -1.97
C GLU A 123 -8.65 -7.70 -0.75
N VAL A 124 -8.83 -8.27 0.45
CA VAL A 124 -8.70 -7.55 1.71
C VAL A 124 -7.46 -8.08 2.43
N LEU A 125 -6.49 -7.20 2.65
CA LEU A 125 -5.24 -7.56 3.32
C LEU A 125 -5.25 -7.05 4.75
N THR A 126 -5.20 -7.98 5.69
CA THR A 126 -5.07 -7.71 7.12
C THR A 126 -3.87 -8.50 7.65
N GLY A 127 -3.45 -8.25 8.89
CA GLY A 127 -2.39 -9.04 9.51
C GLY A 127 -2.69 -10.53 9.50
N GLU A 128 -3.95 -10.90 9.63
CA GLU A 128 -4.40 -12.29 9.62
C GLU A 128 -4.38 -12.89 8.20
N SER A 129 -4.98 -12.20 7.22
CA SER A 129 -5.04 -12.69 5.84
C SER A 129 -3.69 -12.69 5.13
N LEU A 130 -2.76 -11.84 5.57
CA LEU A 130 -1.43 -11.73 4.98
C LEU A 130 -0.67 -13.06 5.05
N LYS A 131 -0.82 -13.80 6.13
CA LYS A 131 -0.17 -15.11 6.31
C LYS A 131 -0.58 -16.11 5.23
N ASP A 132 -1.86 -16.15 4.90
CA ASP A 132 -2.40 -17.03 3.86
C ASP A 132 -1.97 -16.57 2.47
N PHE A 133 -1.87 -15.25 2.28
CA PHE A 133 -1.47 -14.66 1.01
C PHE A 133 -0.02 -14.95 0.64
N LEU A 134 0.85 -15.08 1.64
CA LEU A 134 2.29 -15.28 1.46
C LEU A 134 2.72 -16.77 1.44
N LYS A 135 1.78 -17.68 1.57
CA LYS A 135 2.08 -19.13 1.48
C LYS A 135 2.49 -19.59 0.09
#